data_4a2754bb5ba35471401b8f9807cae921
#
_entry.id   4a2754bb5ba35471401b8f9807cae921
#
_cell.length_a   1.000
_cell.length_b   1.000
_cell.length_c   1.000
_cell.angle_alpha   90.00
_cell.angle_beta   90.00
_cell.angle_gamma   90.00
#
_symmetry.space_group_name_H-M   'P 1'
#
loop_
_entity.id
_entity.type
_entity.pdbx_description
1 polymer ?
#
loop_
_entity_poly.entity_id
_entity_poly.type
_entity_poly.pdbx_seq_one_letter_code
_entity_poly.pdbx_strand_id
1 'polypeptide(L)'
;MATADIRAAVGRVQSVLTRRPELGLHADTAAVARWDHDVSVIACHPNGTEFRTDMPPELGGKGEAVTPGWLMRAGLAACTVTCIALAAAARGIELQTLEARAASHSDARGVLGMTDAEGVPVASSPREIELSVRLSARGVPAEQLRQLVEDTRRCSVVLCALEGRVPVHLRVEVGES
;
A
#
# COMPACT_ATOMS: atom_id res chain seq x y z
N MET A 1 15.47 -1.51 16.89
CA MET A 1 15.87 -0.08 16.77
C MET A 1 15.02 0.71 17.75
N ALA A 2 15.65 1.50 18.65
CA ALA A 2 14.89 2.31 19.59
C ALA A 2 14.20 3.48 18.89
N THR A 3 13.08 3.98 19.44
CA THR A 3 12.37 5.18 18.94
C THR A 3 13.31 6.37 18.73
N ALA A 4 14.32 6.51 19.59
CA ALA A 4 15.35 7.55 19.48
C ALA A 4 16.20 7.43 18.21
N ASP A 5 16.53 6.19 17.77
CA ASP A 5 17.33 5.97 16.55
C ASP A 5 16.53 6.33 15.29
N ILE A 6 15.25 5.97 15.26
CA ILE A 6 14.33 6.34 14.16
C ILE A 6 14.19 7.86 14.09
N ARG A 7 13.94 8.50 15.24
CA ARG A 7 13.85 9.97 15.33
C ARG A 7 15.10 10.66 14.79
N ALA A 8 16.29 10.18 15.20
CA ALA A 8 17.55 10.73 14.73
C ALA A 8 17.73 10.54 13.21
N ALA A 9 17.36 9.38 12.68
CA ALA A 9 17.42 9.09 11.26
C ALA A 9 16.48 10.00 10.45
N VAL A 10 15.21 10.11 10.86
CA VAL A 10 14.22 11.01 10.23
C VAL A 10 14.70 12.45 10.26
N GLY A 11 15.20 12.94 11.40
CA GLY A 11 15.71 14.31 11.54
C GLY A 11 16.90 14.61 10.61
N ARG A 12 17.81 13.63 10.40
CA ARG A 12 18.90 13.78 9.44
C ARG A 12 18.39 13.94 8.02
N VAL A 13 17.44 13.08 7.60
CA VAL A 13 16.84 13.14 6.25
C VAL A 13 16.12 14.46 6.06
N GLN A 14 15.27 14.87 7.00
CA GLN A 14 14.56 16.16 6.94
C GLN A 14 15.54 17.33 6.80
N SER A 15 16.62 17.35 7.59
CA SER A 15 17.64 18.40 7.53
C SER A 15 18.36 18.45 6.17
N VAL A 16 18.61 17.29 5.54
CA VAL A 16 19.20 17.22 4.20
C VAL A 16 18.22 17.77 3.16
N LEU A 17 16.97 17.28 3.17
CA LEU A 17 15.96 17.66 2.17
C LEU A 17 15.51 19.12 2.32
N THR A 18 15.57 19.70 3.52
CA THR A 18 15.34 21.14 3.70
C THR A 18 16.41 21.99 3.01
N ARG A 19 17.67 21.55 3.06
CA ARG A 19 18.80 22.27 2.43
C ARG A 19 18.96 21.94 0.94
N ARG A 20 18.54 20.75 0.52
CA ARG A 20 18.71 20.21 -0.82
C ARG A 20 17.44 19.50 -1.27
N PRO A 21 16.35 20.25 -1.55
CA PRO A 21 15.05 19.68 -1.87
C PRO A 21 15.05 18.85 -3.17
N GLU A 22 15.97 19.11 -4.07
CA GLU A 22 16.16 18.36 -5.32
C GLU A 22 16.49 16.87 -5.09
N LEU A 23 17.06 16.51 -3.95
CA LEU A 23 17.35 15.11 -3.58
C LEU A 23 16.09 14.33 -3.15
N GLY A 24 14.97 15.02 -2.95
CA GLY A 24 13.71 14.37 -2.61
C GLY A 24 13.05 13.66 -3.79
N LEU A 25 13.37 14.10 -5.03
CA LEU A 25 12.82 13.45 -6.23
C LEU A 25 13.77 12.34 -6.70
N HIS A 26 13.28 11.11 -6.76
CA HIS A 26 14.04 9.95 -7.18
C HIS A 26 13.13 8.95 -7.91
N ALA A 27 13.72 8.06 -8.67
CA ALA A 27 13.01 6.93 -9.26
C ALA A 27 12.88 5.82 -8.21
N ASP A 28 11.65 5.34 -8.02
CA ASP A 28 11.39 4.18 -7.17
C ASP A 28 11.87 2.89 -7.83
N THR A 29 12.22 1.92 -6.99
CA THR A 29 12.60 0.59 -7.46
C THR A 29 11.39 -0.09 -8.12
N ALA A 30 11.57 -0.53 -9.37
CA ALA A 30 10.51 -1.19 -10.10
C ALA A 30 10.11 -2.52 -9.45
N ALA A 31 8.81 -2.77 -9.38
CA ALA A 31 8.27 -4.10 -9.12
C ALA A 31 8.09 -4.83 -10.47
N VAL A 32 8.55 -6.07 -10.55
CA VAL A 32 8.38 -6.91 -11.74
C VAL A 32 7.48 -8.07 -11.37
N ALA A 33 6.43 -8.28 -12.16
CA ALA A 33 5.57 -9.45 -12.01
C ALA A 33 5.63 -10.30 -13.27
N ARG A 34 5.79 -11.62 -13.10
CA ARG A 34 5.82 -12.58 -14.20
C ARG A 34 4.75 -13.64 -13.99
N TRP A 35 4.12 -14.01 -15.09
CA TRP A 35 3.23 -15.15 -15.12
C TRP A 35 4.03 -16.43 -14.85
N ASP A 36 3.51 -17.29 -13.99
CA ASP A 36 4.12 -18.58 -13.64
C ASP A 36 3.37 -19.72 -14.35
N HIS A 37 2.11 -19.91 -14.01
CA HIS A 37 1.19 -20.86 -14.65
C HIS A 37 -0.26 -20.50 -14.32
N ASP A 38 -1.22 -20.97 -15.09
CA ASP A 38 -2.67 -20.74 -14.90
C ASP A 38 -2.96 -19.25 -14.65
N VAL A 39 -3.38 -18.89 -13.44
CA VAL A 39 -3.57 -17.50 -12.97
C VAL A 39 -2.61 -17.13 -11.84
N SER A 40 -1.55 -17.96 -11.64
CA SER A 40 -0.50 -17.73 -10.65
C SER A 40 0.56 -16.77 -11.19
N VAL A 41 0.94 -15.80 -10.37
CA VAL A 41 1.91 -14.75 -10.71
C VAL A 41 2.93 -14.63 -9.58
N ILE A 42 4.19 -14.41 -9.96
CA ILE A 42 5.28 -14.12 -9.01
C ILE A 42 5.71 -12.67 -9.19
N ALA A 43 5.51 -11.86 -8.14
CA ALA A 43 6.05 -10.51 -8.07
C ALA A 43 7.42 -10.51 -7.39
N CYS A 44 8.40 -9.88 -8.01
CA CYS A 44 9.80 -9.90 -7.61
C CYS A 44 10.31 -8.50 -7.30
N HIS A 45 11.10 -8.38 -6.24
CA HIS A 45 11.89 -7.20 -5.93
C HIS A 45 13.38 -7.49 -6.25
N PRO A 46 14.20 -6.51 -6.69
CA PRO A 46 15.61 -6.72 -7.02
C PRO A 46 16.49 -7.22 -5.88
N ASN A 47 16.05 -7.09 -4.61
CA ASN A 47 16.76 -7.67 -3.46
C ASN A 47 16.55 -9.18 -3.27
N GLY A 48 15.80 -9.84 -4.18
CA GLY A 48 15.49 -11.27 -4.12
C GLY A 48 14.20 -11.62 -3.36
N THR A 49 13.47 -10.65 -2.81
CA THR A 49 12.17 -10.93 -2.20
C THR A 49 11.14 -11.24 -3.29
N GLU A 50 10.38 -12.32 -3.11
CA GLU A 50 9.32 -12.75 -4.02
C GLU A 50 7.99 -12.89 -3.28
N PHE A 51 6.90 -12.52 -3.96
CA PHE A 51 5.54 -12.73 -3.51
C PHE A 51 4.76 -13.48 -4.60
N ARG A 52 4.17 -14.61 -4.23
CA ARG A 52 3.23 -15.32 -5.11
C ARG A 52 1.82 -14.79 -4.88
N THR A 53 1.09 -14.59 -5.98
CA THR A 53 -0.35 -14.36 -5.97
C THR A 53 -1.06 -15.44 -6.76
N ASP A 54 -2.29 -15.72 -6.38
CA ASP A 54 -3.16 -16.67 -7.06
C ASP A 54 -4.61 -16.20 -7.00
N MET A 55 -5.47 -16.80 -7.79
CA MET A 55 -6.90 -16.53 -7.76
C MET A 55 -7.63 -17.73 -7.10
N PRO A 56 -8.86 -17.51 -6.58
CA PRO A 56 -9.65 -18.61 -6.05
C PRO A 56 -10.09 -19.59 -7.15
N PRO A 57 -10.50 -20.82 -6.79
CA PRO A 57 -10.88 -21.85 -7.77
C PRO A 57 -11.98 -21.43 -8.74
N GLU A 58 -12.92 -20.59 -8.31
CA GLU A 58 -14.00 -20.03 -9.13
C GLU A 58 -13.49 -19.16 -10.30
N LEU A 59 -12.26 -18.69 -10.20
CA LEU A 59 -11.57 -17.91 -11.24
C LEU A 59 -10.37 -18.65 -11.86
N GLY A 60 -10.33 -19.99 -11.71
CA GLY A 60 -9.32 -20.83 -12.34
C GLY A 60 -7.99 -20.93 -11.59
N GLY A 61 -7.91 -20.41 -10.38
CA GLY A 61 -6.75 -20.57 -9.50
C GLY A 61 -6.87 -21.81 -8.61
N LYS A 62 -5.90 -21.98 -7.72
CA LYS A 62 -5.93 -23.02 -6.67
C LYS A 62 -6.25 -22.44 -5.29
N GLY A 63 -6.20 -21.12 -5.12
CA GLY A 63 -6.36 -20.46 -3.85
C GLY A 63 -5.19 -20.71 -2.89
N GLU A 64 -4.02 -21.08 -3.39
CA GLU A 64 -2.84 -21.41 -2.57
C GLU A 64 -2.04 -20.18 -2.13
N ALA A 65 -2.35 -19.02 -2.72
CA ALA A 65 -1.71 -17.75 -2.36
C ALA A 65 -2.75 -16.62 -2.25
N VAL A 66 -2.29 -15.46 -1.78
CA VAL A 66 -3.13 -14.26 -1.69
C VAL A 66 -3.47 -13.73 -3.08
N THR A 67 -4.61 -13.06 -3.22
CA THR A 67 -4.95 -12.42 -4.50
C THR A 67 -4.19 -11.10 -4.68
N PRO A 68 -4.00 -10.61 -5.92
CA PRO A 68 -3.44 -9.27 -6.17
C PRO A 68 -4.20 -8.15 -5.46
N GLY A 69 -5.55 -8.25 -5.40
CA GLY A 69 -6.38 -7.30 -4.66
C GLY A 69 -6.13 -7.31 -3.15
N TRP A 70 -5.82 -8.48 -2.56
CA TRP A 70 -5.39 -8.55 -1.16
C TRP A 70 -4.03 -7.86 -0.97
N LEU A 71 -3.08 -8.08 -1.89
CA LEU A 71 -1.75 -7.47 -1.83
C LEU A 71 -1.81 -5.94 -1.89
N MET A 72 -2.71 -5.37 -2.69
CA MET A 72 -3.00 -3.92 -2.70
C MET A 72 -3.44 -3.44 -1.31
N ARG A 73 -4.39 -4.13 -0.65
CA ARG A 73 -4.85 -3.79 0.70
C ARG A 73 -3.76 -3.96 1.75
N ALA A 74 -2.95 -5.00 1.64
CA ALA A 74 -1.80 -5.22 2.52
C ALA A 74 -0.77 -4.08 2.38
N GLY A 75 -0.50 -3.63 1.16
CA GLY A 75 0.35 -2.47 0.89
C GLY A 75 -0.19 -1.18 1.51
N LEU A 76 -1.51 -0.94 1.42
CA LEU A 76 -2.15 0.21 2.06
C LEU A 76 -2.00 0.15 3.59
N ALA A 77 -2.29 -0.99 4.21
CA ALA A 77 -2.17 -1.17 5.66
C ALA A 77 -0.72 -1.02 6.12
N ALA A 78 0.23 -1.66 5.45
CA ALA A 78 1.66 -1.56 5.77
C ALA A 78 2.19 -0.13 5.64
N CYS A 79 1.86 0.57 4.54
CA CYS A 79 2.25 1.96 4.34
C CYS A 79 1.70 2.87 5.44
N THR A 80 0.43 2.68 5.83
CA THR A 80 -0.20 3.44 6.92
C THR A 80 0.53 3.23 8.25
N VAL A 81 0.80 1.98 8.63
CA VAL A 81 1.55 1.65 9.85
C VAL A 81 2.94 2.29 9.83
N THR A 82 3.65 2.19 8.71
CA THR A 82 4.99 2.78 8.57
C THR A 82 4.96 4.31 8.76
N CYS A 83 4.02 5.01 8.11
CA CYS A 83 3.90 6.46 8.24
C CYS A 83 3.61 6.89 9.67
N ILE A 84 2.69 6.19 10.37
CA ILE A 84 2.36 6.48 11.76
C ILE A 84 3.57 6.21 12.66
N ALA A 85 4.29 5.11 12.47
CA ALA A 85 5.47 4.77 13.26
C ALA A 85 6.59 5.83 13.10
N LEU A 86 6.85 6.30 11.88
CA LEU A 86 7.81 7.37 11.61
C LEU A 86 7.39 8.69 12.26
N ALA A 87 6.12 9.07 12.14
CA ALA A 87 5.60 10.30 12.73
C ALA A 87 5.58 10.25 14.27
N ALA A 88 5.23 9.11 14.87
CA ALA A 88 5.31 8.89 16.32
C ALA A 88 6.75 9.05 16.81
N ALA A 89 7.70 8.40 16.15
CA ALA A 89 9.13 8.49 16.51
C ALA A 89 9.64 9.94 16.39
N ALA A 90 9.29 10.64 15.31
CA ALA A 90 9.66 12.07 15.14
C ALA A 90 9.14 12.94 16.28
N ARG A 91 7.96 12.65 16.82
CA ARG A 91 7.33 13.35 17.95
C ARG A 91 7.79 12.82 19.34
N GLY A 92 8.65 11.79 19.38
CA GLY A 92 9.10 11.15 20.61
C GLY A 92 8.02 10.34 21.33
N ILE A 93 6.99 9.90 20.59
CA ILE A 93 5.92 9.04 21.11
C ILE A 93 6.36 7.57 20.99
N GLU A 94 6.43 6.88 22.12
CA GLU A 94 6.70 5.45 22.19
C GLU A 94 5.40 4.66 22.09
N LEU A 95 5.15 4.12 20.90
CA LEU A 95 3.97 3.28 20.66
C LEU A 95 4.12 1.93 21.39
N GLN A 96 3.03 1.46 22.01
CA GLN A 96 2.94 0.12 22.58
C GLN A 96 2.30 -0.86 21.61
N THR A 97 1.28 -0.41 20.90
CA THR A 97 0.61 -1.18 19.84
C THR A 97 0.34 -0.29 18.63
N LEU A 98 0.43 -0.85 17.44
CA LEU A 98 0.04 -0.20 16.19
C LEU A 98 -0.36 -1.27 15.19
N GLU A 99 -1.60 -1.20 14.74
CA GLU A 99 -2.18 -2.10 13.75
C GLU A 99 -3.05 -1.29 12.79
N ALA A 100 -2.97 -1.60 11.49
CA ALA A 100 -3.92 -1.10 10.50
C ALA A 100 -4.58 -2.27 9.78
N ARG A 101 -5.88 -2.14 9.52
CA ARG A 101 -6.68 -3.09 8.76
C ARG A 101 -7.30 -2.35 7.57
N ALA A 102 -7.07 -2.85 6.36
CA ALA A 102 -7.71 -2.38 5.14
C ALA A 102 -8.69 -3.46 4.63
N ALA A 103 -9.94 -3.09 4.48
CA ALA A 103 -11.00 -3.92 3.89
C ALA A 103 -11.60 -3.21 2.68
N SER A 104 -12.21 -3.95 1.76
CA SER A 104 -12.86 -3.35 0.59
C SER A 104 -14.03 -4.20 0.12
N HIS A 105 -14.97 -3.55 -0.59
CA HIS A 105 -16.04 -4.21 -1.34
C HIS A 105 -15.80 -4.01 -2.83
N SER A 106 -15.80 -5.10 -3.58
CA SER A 106 -15.57 -5.12 -5.03
C SER A 106 -16.65 -5.94 -5.72
N ASP A 107 -16.90 -5.65 -6.98
CA ASP A 107 -17.81 -6.42 -7.82
C ASP A 107 -17.00 -7.35 -8.73
N ALA A 108 -17.14 -8.65 -8.55
CA ALA A 108 -16.39 -9.64 -9.33
C ALA A 108 -16.68 -9.57 -10.85
N ARG A 109 -17.85 -9.06 -11.25
CA ARG A 109 -18.19 -8.86 -12.67
C ARG A 109 -17.22 -7.88 -13.35
N GLY A 110 -16.71 -6.88 -12.60
CA GLY A 110 -15.75 -5.93 -13.16
C GLY A 110 -14.44 -6.59 -13.56
N VAL A 111 -13.90 -7.51 -12.76
CA VAL A 111 -12.67 -8.26 -13.09
C VAL A 111 -12.87 -9.14 -14.34
N LEU A 112 -14.08 -9.62 -14.56
CA LEU A 112 -14.45 -10.45 -15.72
C LEU A 112 -14.84 -9.60 -16.96
N GLY A 113 -14.78 -8.28 -16.88
CA GLY A 113 -15.15 -7.39 -17.99
C GLY A 113 -16.63 -7.42 -18.35
N MET A 114 -17.50 -7.76 -17.38
CA MET A 114 -18.95 -7.86 -17.63
C MET A 114 -19.63 -6.48 -17.57
N THR A 115 -20.83 -6.42 -18.14
CA THR A 115 -21.74 -5.27 -18.05
C THR A 115 -22.87 -5.54 -17.04
N ASP A 116 -23.54 -4.46 -16.62
CA ASP A 116 -24.80 -4.55 -15.87
C ASP A 116 -26.01 -4.82 -16.79
N ALA A 117 -27.22 -4.78 -16.23
CA ALA A 117 -28.45 -5.03 -16.97
C ALA A 117 -28.76 -3.96 -18.04
N GLU A 118 -28.21 -2.77 -17.89
CA GLU A 118 -28.32 -1.63 -18.79
C GLU A 118 -27.20 -1.59 -19.85
N GLY A 119 -26.28 -2.59 -19.84
CA GLY A 119 -25.14 -2.70 -20.77
C GLY A 119 -23.95 -1.81 -20.40
N VAL A 120 -23.92 -1.20 -19.21
CA VAL A 120 -22.81 -0.38 -18.75
C VAL A 120 -21.72 -1.26 -18.17
N PRO A 121 -20.43 -1.04 -18.53
CA PRO A 121 -19.31 -1.80 -17.96
C PRO A 121 -19.26 -1.69 -16.43
N VAL A 122 -19.20 -2.83 -15.75
CA VAL A 122 -19.04 -2.87 -14.29
C VAL A 122 -17.59 -2.50 -13.94
N ALA A 123 -17.42 -1.55 -13.02
CA ALA A 123 -16.09 -1.13 -12.58
C ALA A 123 -15.37 -2.28 -11.84
N SER A 124 -14.12 -2.52 -12.21
CA SER A 124 -13.24 -3.48 -11.53
C SER A 124 -12.58 -2.94 -10.26
N SER A 125 -12.60 -1.61 -10.08
CA SER A 125 -12.10 -1.00 -8.85
C SER A 125 -12.98 -1.33 -7.64
N PRO A 126 -12.44 -1.37 -6.42
CA PRO A 126 -13.25 -1.41 -5.22
C PRO A 126 -14.25 -0.25 -5.20
N ARG A 127 -15.47 -0.49 -4.74
CA ARG A 127 -16.49 0.55 -4.54
C ARG A 127 -16.15 1.44 -3.35
N GLU A 128 -15.57 0.81 -2.32
CA GLU A 128 -15.11 1.49 -1.11
C GLU A 128 -13.94 0.73 -0.50
N ILE A 129 -13.10 1.44 0.23
CA ILE A 129 -12.03 0.88 1.06
C ILE A 129 -12.21 1.44 2.47
N GLU A 130 -12.35 0.55 3.44
CA GLU A 130 -12.34 0.89 4.86
C GLU A 130 -10.93 0.67 5.41
N LEU A 131 -10.32 1.74 5.93
CA LEU A 131 -9.03 1.70 6.61
C LEU A 131 -9.24 2.02 8.09
N SER A 132 -9.00 1.05 8.96
CA SER A 132 -9.09 1.22 10.41
C SER A 132 -7.71 1.08 11.06
N VAL A 133 -7.44 1.93 12.06
CA VAL A 133 -6.16 1.95 12.80
C VAL A 133 -6.44 1.77 14.28
N ARG A 134 -5.68 0.87 14.91
CA ARG A 134 -5.66 0.69 16.36
C ARG A 134 -4.24 0.97 16.86
N LEU A 135 -4.11 1.86 17.81
CA LEU A 135 -2.81 2.19 18.40
C LEU A 135 -2.93 2.55 19.88
N SER A 136 -1.81 2.39 20.59
CA SER A 136 -1.69 2.83 21.97
C SER A 136 -0.26 3.32 22.26
N ALA A 137 -0.15 4.25 23.22
CA ALA A 137 1.11 4.72 23.76
C ALA A 137 0.91 5.11 25.22
N ARG A 138 1.94 4.87 26.06
CA ARG A 138 1.86 5.17 27.49
C ARG A 138 1.91 6.68 27.72
N GLY A 139 0.97 7.20 28.52
CA GLY A 139 0.95 8.61 28.93
C GLY A 139 0.62 9.62 27.82
N VAL A 140 0.13 9.13 26.66
CA VAL A 140 -0.29 9.98 25.54
C VAL A 140 -1.82 10.00 25.46
N PRO A 141 -2.46 11.18 25.50
CA PRO A 141 -3.91 11.31 25.37
C PRO A 141 -4.44 10.73 24.05
N ALA A 142 -5.62 10.11 24.11
CA ALA A 142 -6.25 9.50 22.94
C ALA A 142 -6.44 10.50 21.77
N GLU A 143 -6.75 11.76 22.08
CA GLU A 143 -6.92 12.82 21.08
C GLU A 143 -5.60 13.12 20.35
N GLN A 144 -4.49 13.14 21.06
CA GLN A 144 -3.15 13.31 20.45
C GLN A 144 -2.80 12.14 19.54
N LEU A 145 -3.20 10.92 19.88
CA LEU A 145 -3.01 9.74 19.02
C LEU A 145 -3.92 9.79 17.78
N ARG A 146 -5.16 10.26 17.90
CA ARG A 146 -6.04 10.49 16.73
C ARG A 146 -5.44 11.52 15.78
N GLN A 147 -5.00 12.66 16.33
CA GLN A 147 -4.36 13.71 15.54
C GLN A 147 -3.10 13.21 14.83
N LEU A 148 -2.30 12.37 15.50
CA LEU A 148 -1.14 11.72 14.88
C LEU A 148 -1.54 10.93 13.63
N VAL A 149 -2.61 10.13 13.70
CA VAL A 149 -3.10 9.35 12.56
C VAL A 149 -3.58 10.27 11.43
N GLU A 150 -4.39 11.26 11.73
CA GLU A 150 -4.92 12.20 10.73
C GLU A 150 -3.80 12.98 10.02
N ASP A 151 -2.79 13.44 10.75
CA ASP A 151 -1.65 14.16 10.17
C ASP A 151 -0.83 13.28 9.21
N THR A 152 -0.86 11.96 9.39
CA THR A 152 -0.09 11.03 8.55
C THR A 152 -0.81 10.58 7.29
N ARG A 153 -2.10 10.85 7.12
CA ARG A 153 -2.85 10.47 5.90
C ARG A 153 -2.15 10.92 4.63
N ARG A 154 -1.75 12.20 4.57
CA ARG A 154 -1.05 12.79 3.42
C ARG A 154 0.38 12.32 3.21
N CYS A 155 0.93 11.52 4.13
CA CYS A 155 2.28 10.97 4.05
C CYS A 155 2.29 9.53 3.53
N SER A 156 1.14 8.87 3.42
CA SER A 156 1.02 7.52 2.92
C SER A 156 0.98 7.52 1.39
N VAL A 157 2.06 7.04 0.76
CA VAL A 157 2.18 6.97 -0.71
C VAL A 157 1.03 6.17 -1.32
N VAL A 158 0.70 5.01 -0.71
CA VAL A 158 -0.36 4.14 -1.23
C VAL A 158 -1.73 4.77 -1.05
N LEU A 159 -2.01 5.40 0.11
CA LEU A 159 -3.29 6.08 0.34
C LEU A 159 -3.47 7.26 -0.63
N CYS A 160 -2.43 8.10 -0.77
CA CYS A 160 -2.46 9.23 -1.70
C CYS A 160 -2.65 8.77 -3.16
N ALA A 161 -2.05 7.64 -3.56
CA ALA A 161 -2.24 7.08 -4.90
C ALA A 161 -3.67 6.56 -5.13
N LEU A 162 -4.30 5.98 -4.10
CA LEU A 162 -5.69 5.47 -4.18
C LEU A 162 -6.73 6.60 -4.16
N GLU A 163 -6.51 7.65 -3.38
CA GLU A 163 -7.39 8.83 -3.31
C GLU A 163 -7.18 9.80 -4.48
N GLY A 164 -5.98 9.81 -5.07
CA GLY A 164 -5.58 10.69 -6.16
C GLY A 164 -5.68 10.03 -7.53
N ARG A 165 -5.57 10.87 -8.60
CA ARG A 165 -5.46 10.39 -9.98
C ARG A 165 -3.98 10.39 -10.38
N VAL A 166 -3.25 9.34 -9.99
CA VAL A 166 -1.87 9.13 -10.47
C VAL A 166 -1.93 8.59 -11.90
N PRO A 167 -1.33 9.27 -12.91
CA PRO A 167 -1.36 8.77 -14.27
C PRO A 167 -0.59 7.46 -14.39
N VAL A 168 -1.17 6.50 -15.09
CA VAL A 168 -0.53 5.23 -15.44
C VAL A 168 -0.33 5.18 -16.95
N HIS A 169 0.92 5.08 -17.40
CA HIS A 169 1.28 4.98 -18.81
C HIS A 169 1.53 3.52 -19.17
N LEU A 170 0.69 2.95 -20.04
CA LEU A 170 0.84 1.57 -20.52
C LEU A 170 1.77 1.54 -21.74
N ARG A 171 2.81 0.72 -21.69
CA ARG A 171 3.65 0.34 -22.83
C ARG A 171 3.54 -1.17 -23.04
N VAL A 172 3.32 -1.59 -24.29
CA VAL A 172 3.21 -3.01 -24.66
C VAL A 172 4.33 -3.37 -25.61
N GLU A 173 5.04 -4.45 -25.30
CA GLU A 173 6.04 -5.06 -26.18
C GLU A 173 5.58 -6.48 -26.47
N VAL A 174 5.45 -6.83 -27.75
CA VAL A 174 5.05 -8.17 -28.19
C VAL A 174 6.29 -8.86 -28.76
N GLY A 175 6.69 -9.96 -28.16
CA GLY A 175 7.77 -10.78 -28.67
C GLY A 175 7.33 -11.59 -29.88
N GLU A 176 8.25 -11.82 -30.83
CA GLU A 176 8.06 -12.81 -31.90
C GLU A 176 8.17 -14.21 -31.29
N SER A 177 7.27 -15.12 -31.64
CA SER A 177 7.25 -16.53 -31.20
C SER A 177 8.16 -17.39 -32.07
#